data_0c9be019259837d84c0dd3107ff28f1c
#
_entry.id   0c9be019259837d84c0dd3107ff28f1c
#
_cell.length_a   1.000
_cell.length_b   1.000
_cell.length_c   1.000
_cell.angle_alpha   90.00
_cell.angle_beta   90.00
_cell.angle_gamma   90.00
#
_symmetry.space_group_name_H-M   'P 1'
#
loop_
_entity.id
_entity.type
_entity.pdbx_description
1 polymer ?
#
loop_
_entity_poly.entity_id
_entity_poly.type
_entity_poly.pdbx_seq_one_letter_code
_entity_poly.pdbx_strand_id
1 'polypeptide(L)'
;LFSNQVSNAFYTNKIDVMIGGLPFSATTEMSTRAAPVDVWYYDRQVFLAHAVKGATSMEAYRGKKVCVVNNSDDLAKLKVYNDKYQLDFSFLTFPNIQRAKEAFLLNRCQLFTGNSMILRDIVIHSPAGVSDVEMLPETITVRPIYVYADKDNTMLKSIIKWTMNAVKQAEETGLTSKNVDIHVSSTDPSTRNLLGLDEQLWKRFKLAPTWLQTYLKESGNYGEVFEKELGEGSQFKIKRNENNLLKNKGLMFSVPFI
;
A
#
# COMPACT_ATOMS: atom_id res chain seq x y z
N LEU A 1 -10.90 11.62 2.30
CA LEU A 1 -10.75 13.08 2.38
C LEU A 1 -10.68 13.64 0.97
N PHE A 2 -11.39 14.73 0.70
CA PHE A 2 -11.26 15.46 -0.57
C PHE A 2 -9.90 16.20 -0.60
N SER A 3 -9.29 16.36 -1.76
CA SER A 3 -7.96 16.98 -1.91
C SER A 3 -7.83 18.36 -1.25
N ASN A 4 -8.88 19.18 -1.29
CA ASN A 4 -8.93 20.47 -0.62
C ASN A 4 -8.96 20.35 0.92
N GLN A 5 -9.59 19.32 1.50
CA GLN A 5 -9.58 19.08 2.95
C GLN A 5 -8.19 18.68 3.43
N VAL A 6 -7.48 17.85 2.67
CA VAL A 6 -6.11 17.45 2.95
C VAL A 6 -5.17 18.66 2.85
N SER A 7 -5.28 19.44 1.77
CA SER A 7 -4.52 20.67 1.61
C SER A 7 -4.72 21.61 2.78
N ASN A 8 -5.97 21.81 3.19
CA ASN A 8 -6.30 22.68 4.33
C ASN A 8 -5.72 22.15 5.64
N ALA A 9 -5.67 20.82 5.85
CA ALA A 9 -5.09 20.23 7.04
C ALA A 9 -3.57 20.48 7.13
N PHE A 10 -2.84 20.44 6.01
CA PHE A 10 -1.44 20.85 5.94
C PHE A 10 -1.29 22.38 6.14
N TYR A 11 -2.08 23.20 5.46
CA TYR A 11 -2.03 24.68 5.61
C TYR A 11 -2.29 25.16 7.04
N THR A 12 -3.15 24.46 7.77
CA THR A 12 -3.50 24.81 9.15
C THR A 12 -2.64 24.08 10.19
N ASN A 13 -1.57 23.40 9.77
CA ASN A 13 -0.66 22.61 10.62
C ASN A 13 -1.40 21.60 11.51
N LYS A 14 -2.52 21.04 11.02
CA LYS A 14 -3.24 19.99 11.73
C LYS A 14 -2.64 18.61 11.53
N ILE A 15 -1.89 18.44 10.45
CA ILE A 15 -1.14 17.23 10.12
C ILE A 15 0.22 17.61 9.55
N ASP A 16 1.24 16.84 9.87
CA ASP A 16 2.59 16.94 9.33
C ASP A 16 2.89 15.88 8.29
N VAL A 17 2.25 14.71 8.44
CA VAL A 17 2.45 13.52 7.61
C VAL A 17 1.10 12.85 7.33
N MET A 18 0.97 12.31 6.13
CA MET A 18 -0.19 11.50 5.74
C MET A 18 0.27 10.26 4.95
N ILE A 19 -0.36 9.12 5.18
CA ILE A 19 -0.13 7.91 4.39
C ILE A 19 -1.36 7.62 3.55
N GLY A 20 -1.20 7.56 2.23
CA GLY A 20 -2.30 7.37 1.28
C GLY A 20 -3.28 8.54 1.24
N GLY A 21 -4.53 8.26 0.90
CA GLY A 21 -5.64 9.24 0.89
C GLY A 21 -5.66 10.21 -0.28
N LEU A 22 -4.56 10.35 -1.02
CA LEU A 22 -4.48 11.13 -2.26
C LEU A 22 -3.93 10.26 -3.40
N PRO A 23 -4.48 10.37 -4.62
CA PRO A 23 -3.83 9.82 -5.80
C PRO A 23 -2.58 10.67 -6.10
N PHE A 24 -1.46 10.00 -6.38
CA PHE A 24 -0.29 10.71 -6.91
C PHE A 24 -0.53 11.05 -8.38
N SER A 25 -0.61 12.33 -8.68
CA SER A 25 -0.76 12.87 -10.04
C SER A 25 -0.17 14.27 -10.10
N ALA A 26 0.19 14.72 -11.30
CA ALA A 26 0.65 16.10 -11.51
C ALA A 26 -0.37 17.12 -10.99
N THR A 27 -1.65 16.88 -11.21
CA THR A 27 -2.72 17.77 -10.71
C THR A 27 -2.73 17.83 -9.18
N THR A 28 -2.62 16.67 -8.49
CA THR A 28 -2.58 16.64 -7.02
C THR A 28 -1.34 17.36 -6.49
N GLU A 29 -0.17 17.12 -7.07
CA GLU A 29 1.09 17.75 -6.67
C GLU A 29 1.05 19.28 -6.84
N MET A 30 0.49 19.75 -7.95
CA MET A 30 0.38 21.19 -8.23
C MET A 30 -0.70 21.90 -7.38
N SER A 31 -1.78 21.20 -7.01
CA SER A 31 -2.94 21.79 -6.34
C SER A 31 -2.93 21.67 -4.82
N THR A 32 -1.97 20.95 -4.22
CA THR A 32 -1.92 20.71 -2.78
C THR A 32 -0.56 21.09 -2.18
N ARG A 33 -0.50 21.25 -0.84
CA ARG A 33 0.76 21.33 -0.10
C ARG A 33 1.36 19.96 0.23
N ALA A 34 0.63 18.88 -0.03
CA ALA A 34 1.11 17.53 0.20
C ALA A 34 2.10 17.10 -0.88
N ALA A 35 3.38 16.97 -0.53
CA ALA A 35 4.41 16.43 -1.42
C ALA A 35 4.61 14.94 -1.16
N PRO A 36 4.62 14.08 -2.20
CA PRO A 36 4.95 12.68 -2.03
C PRO A 36 6.42 12.55 -1.63
N VAL A 37 6.70 11.70 -0.65
CA VAL A 37 8.05 11.50 -0.11
C VAL A 37 8.62 10.16 -0.54
N ASP A 38 7.88 9.08 -0.30
CA ASP A 38 8.29 7.72 -0.67
C ASP A 38 7.04 6.82 -0.74
N VAL A 39 7.19 5.67 -1.42
CA VAL A 39 6.13 4.66 -1.50
C VAL A 39 6.17 3.81 -0.23
N TRP A 40 5.03 3.82 0.48
CA TRP A 40 4.83 2.99 1.66
C TRP A 40 4.41 1.56 1.29
N TYR A 41 3.52 1.42 0.31
CA TYR A 41 2.88 0.17 -0.05
C TYR A 41 2.37 0.25 -1.49
N TYR A 42 2.41 -0.87 -2.22
CA TYR A 42 1.73 -1.03 -3.52
C TYR A 42 0.42 -1.75 -3.32
N ASP A 43 -0.69 -1.06 -3.53
CA ASP A 43 -2.03 -1.66 -3.51
C ASP A 43 -2.47 -2.04 -4.91
N ARG A 44 -3.39 -2.98 -5.00
CA ARG A 44 -3.97 -3.46 -6.24
C ARG A 44 -5.44 -3.12 -6.32
N GLN A 45 -5.90 -2.75 -7.50
CA GLN A 45 -7.32 -2.85 -7.82
C GLN A 45 -7.59 -4.26 -8.32
N VAL A 46 -8.48 -4.97 -7.63
CA VAL A 46 -8.83 -6.36 -7.89
C VAL A 46 -10.34 -6.55 -7.92
N PHE A 47 -10.78 -7.79 -8.11
CA PHE A 47 -12.19 -8.16 -8.02
C PHE A 47 -12.48 -9.00 -6.78
N LEU A 48 -13.61 -8.69 -6.16
CA LEU A 48 -14.31 -9.55 -5.24
C LEU A 48 -15.51 -10.12 -5.99
N ALA A 49 -15.72 -11.43 -5.93
CA ALA A 49 -16.72 -12.12 -6.72
C ALA A 49 -17.63 -13.00 -5.86
N HIS A 50 -18.91 -13.08 -6.22
CA HIS A 50 -19.70 -14.25 -5.85
C HIS A 50 -19.23 -15.43 -6.70
N ALA A 51 -18.78 -16.50 -6.04
CA ALA A 51 -18.16 -17.63 -6.69
C ALA A 51 -19.08 -18.27 -7.75
N VAL A 52 -18.55 -18.47 -8.94
CA VAL A 52 -19.23 -19.23 -10.01
C VAL A 52 -18.63 -20.63 -10.03
N LYS A 53 -19.47 -21.64 -9.82
CA LYS A 53 -19.03 -23.04 -9.79
C LYS A 53 -18.26 -23.40 -11.07
N GLY A 54 -17.01 -23.82 -10.92
CA GLY A 54 -16.14 -24.20 -12.04
C GLY A 54 -15.46 -23.03 -12.76
N ALA A 55 -15.58 -21.79 -12.25
CA ALA A 55 -14.84 -20.65 -12.78
C ALA A 55 -13.34 -20.85 -12.56
N THR A 56 -12.56 -20.78 -13.65
CA THR A 56 -11.09 -20.86 -13.62
C THR A 56 -10.44 -19.60 -14.18
N SER A 57 -11.24 -18.66 -14.66
CA SER A 57 -10.76 -17.41 -15.26
C SER A 57 -11.84 -16.33 -15.24
N MET A 58 -11.45 -15.07 -15.51
CA MET A 58 -12.35 -13.91 -15.62
C MET A 58 -13.42 -14.09 -16.73
N GLU A 59 -13.17 -14.96 -17.71
CA GLU A 59 -14.13 -15.28 -18.78
C GLU A 59 -15.46 -15.85 -18.25
N ALA A 60 -15.44 -16.57 -17.13
CA ALA A 60 -16.66 -17.07 -16.47
C ALA A 60 -17.59 -15.94 -15.97
N TYR A 61 -17.07 -14.74 -15.88
CA TYR A 61 -17.80 -13.55 -15.46
C TYR A 61 -18.18 -12.61 -16.60
N ARG A 62 -17.95 -13.01 -17.87
CA ARG A 62 -18.35 -12.23 -19.06
C ARG A 62 -19.82 -11.83 -18.97
N GLY A 63 -20.13 -10.59 -19.34
CA GLY A 63 -21.49 -10.03 -19.33
C GLY A 63 -22.09 -9.81 -17.93
N LYS A 64 -21.34 -10.07 -16.84
CA LYS A 64 -21.85 -9.92 -15.48
C LYS A 64 -21.84 -8.46 -15.04
N LYS A 65 -22.64 -8.18 -13.99
CA LYS A 65 -22.69 -6.85 -13.36
C LYS A 65 -21.52 -6.67 -12.40
N VAL A 66 -20.86 -5.52 -12.49
CA VAL A 66 -19.77 -5.11 -11.59
C VAL A 66 -20.21 -3.90 -10.78
N CYS A 67 -20.24 -4.03 -9.46
CA CYS A 67 -20.40 -2.90 -8.55
C CYS A 67 -19.10 -2.09 -8.48
N VAL A 68 -19.18 -0.77 -8.57
CA VAL A 68 -18.03 0.13 -8.51
C VAL A 68 -18.46 1.52 -8.03
N VAL A 69 -17.54 2.27 -7.45
CA VAL A 69 -17.81 3.65 -7.04
C VAL A 69 -17.85 4.57 -8.25
N ASN A 70 -18.87 5.43 -8.33
CA ASN A 70 -19.03 6.40 -9.42
C ASN A 70 -17.93 7.47 -9.38
N ASN A 71 -17.56 8.01 -10.54
CA ASN A 71 -16.56 9.08 -10.68
C ASN A 71 -15.22 8.77 -9.99
N SER A 72 -14.85 7.49 -9.91
CA SER A 72 -13.61 7.01 -9.30
C SER A 72 -12.57 6.61 -10.35
N ASP A 73 -11.30 6.63 -9.95
CA ASP A 73 -10.23 6.07 -10.78
C ASP A 73 -10.45 4.56 -11.01
N ASP A 74 -11.05 3.85 -10.03
CA ASP A 74 -11.40 2.43 -10.16
C ASP A 74 -12.35 2.18 -11.32
N LEU A 75 -13.38 3.03 -11.51
CA LEU A 75 -14.29 2.92 -12.64
C LEU A 75 -13.58 3.20 -13.97
N ALA A 76 -12.72 4.20 -14.02
CA ALA A 76 -11.97 4.53 -15.23
C ALA A 76 -11.05 3.37 -15.66
N LYS A 77 -10.30 2.79 -14.71
CA LYS A 77 -9.43 1.63 -14.98
C LYS A 77 -10.21 0.37 -15.32
N LEU A 78 -11.35 0.15 -14.66
CA LEU A 78 -12.24 -0.97 -14.95
C LEU A 78 -12.77 -0.93 -16.41
N LYS A 79 -13.15 0.25 -16.91
CA LYS A 79 -13.58 0.40 -18.31
C LYS A 79 -12.47 -0.01 -19.28
N VAL A 80 -11.26 0.50 -19.08
CA VAL A 80 -10.10 0.13 -19.91
C VAL A 80 -9.82 -1.38 -19.85
N TYR A 81 -9.92 -1.98 -18.66
CA TYR A 81 -9.75 -3.42 -18.46
C TYR A 81 -10.84 -4.22 -19.20
N ASN A 82 -12.11 -3.81 -19.05
CA ASN A 82 -13.24 -4.42 -19.74
C ASN A 82 -13.07 -4.43 -21.26
N ASP A 83 -12.70 -3.27 -21.84
CA ASP A 83 -12.52 -3.12 -23.28
C ASP A 83 -11.33 -3.94 -23.80
N LYS A 84 -10.22 -3.93 -23.05
CA LYS A 84 -9.02 -4.70 -23.40
C LYS A 84 -9.29 -6.21 -23.48
N TYR A 85 -10.07 -6.74 -22.56
CA TYR A 85 -10.35 -8.18 -22.46
C TYR A 85 -11.73 -8.57 -23.00
N GLN A 86 -12.48 -7.62 -23.56
CA GLN A 86 -13.81 -7.83 -24.19
C GLN A 86 -14.78 -8.58 -23.27
N LEU A 87 -14.87 -8.19 -22.00
CA LEU A 87 -15.62 -8.91 -20.98
C LEU A 87 -17.11 -8.56 -20.92
N ASP A 88 -17.54 -7.54 -21.66
CA ASP A 88 -18.94 -7.10 -21.76
C ASP A 88 -19.62 -6.81 -20.41
N PHE A 89 -18.86 -6.31 -19.43
CA PHE A 89 -19.36 -6.01 -18.11
C PHE A 89 -20.44 -4.91 -18.12
N SER A 90 -21.48 -5.09 -17.32
CA SER A 90 -22.45 -4.04 -16.99
C SER A 90 -22.04 -3.35 -15.69
N PHE A 91 -21.75 -2.03 -15.72
CA PHE A 91 -21.30 -1.30 -14.54
C PHE A 91 -22.47 -0.78 -13.71
N LEU A 92 -22.58 -1.23 -12.47
CA LEU A 92 -23.50 -0.72 -11.47
C LEU A 92 -22.76 0.23 -10.55
N THR A 93 -23.00 1.54 -10.72
CA THR A 93 -22.22 2.59 -10.04
C THR A 93 -22.91 3.10 -8.80
N PHE A 94 -22.13 3.42 -7.75
CA PHE A 94 -22.59 3.87 -6.45
C PHE A 94 -21.85 5.14 -6.00
N PRO A 95 -22.47 5.99 -5.15
CA PRO A 95 -21.87 7.26 -4.72
C PRO A 95 -20.66 7.05 -3.79
N ASN A 96 -20.55 5.92 -3.11
CA ASN A 96 -19.45 5.60 -2.20
C ASN A 96 -19.28 4.07 -2.04
N ILE A 97 -18.17 3.70 -1.42
CA ILE A 97 -17.76 2.30 -1.22
C ILE A 97 -18.77 1.53 -0.34
N GLN A 98 -19.38 2.17 0.65
CA GLN A 98 -20.34 1.52 1.55
C GLN A 98 -21.59 1.08 0.80
N ARG A 99 -22.13 1.93 -0.08
CA ARG A 99 -23.29 1.58 -0.91
C ARG A 99 -22.98 0.50 -1.95
N ALA A 100 -21.76 0.53 -2.51
CA ALA A 100 -21.31 -0.51 -3.43
C ALA A 100 -21.17 -1.87 -2.69
N LYS A 101 -20.60 -1.88 -1.48
CA LYS A 101 -20.51 -3.05 -0.60
C LYS A 101 -21.89 -3.63 -0.29
N GLU A 102 -22.83 -2.81 0.16
CA GLU A 102 -24.19 -3.23 0.46
C GLU A 102 -24.88 -3.88 -0.74
N ALA A 103 -24.76 -3.26 -1.93
CA ALA A 103 -25.34 -3.80 -3.15
C ALA A 103 -24.68 -5.14 -3.56
N PHE A 104 -23.38 -5.27 -3.43
CA PHE A 104 -22.66 -6.52 -3.69
C PHE A 104 -23.11 -7.63 -2.72
N LEU A 105 -23.14 -7.37 -1.42
CA LEU A 105 -23.57 -8.35 -0.40
C LEU A 105 -25.05 -8.77 -0.57
N LEU A 106 -25.88 -7.91 -1.19
CA LEU A 106 -27.27 -8.22 -1.56
C LEU A 106 -27.38 -8.88 -2.96
N ASN A 107 -26.30 -9.37 -3.54
CA ASN A 107 -26.26 -10.02 -4.87
C ASN A 107 -26.82 -9.17 -6.03
N ARG A 108 -26.77 -7.83 -5.93
CA ARG A 108 -27.20 -6.95 -7.03
C ARG A 108 -26.17 -6.91 -8.19
N CYS A 109 -24.93 -7.30 -7.92
CA CYS A 109 -23.85 -7.49 -8.86
C CYS A 109 -23.06 -8.74 -8.50
N GLN A 110 -22.49 -9.41 -9.49
CA GLN A 110 -21.70 -10.62 -9.32
C GLN A 110 -20.25 -10.32 -8.95
N LEU A 111 -19.78 -9.13 -9.33
CA LEU A 111 -18.43 -8.66 -9.07
C LEU A 111 -18.48 -7.32 -8.34
N PHE A 112 -17.47 -7.08 -7.52
CA PHE A 112 -17.19 -5.78 -6.94
C PHE A 112 -15.71 -5.48 -7.12
N THR A 113 -15.36 -4.27 -7.60
CA THR A 113 -13.96 -3.88 -7.77
C THR A 113 -13.59 -2.72 -6.89
N GLY A 114 -12.37 -2.75 -6.39
CA GLY A 114 -11.77 -1.73 -5.54
C GLY A 114 -10.38 -2.12 -5.08
N ASN A 115 -9.86 -1.38 -4.11
CA ASN A 115 -8.58 -1.63 -3.48
C ASN A 115 -8.55 -2.99 -2.77
N SER A 116 -7.48 -3.76 -2.97
CA SER A 116 -7.34 -5.10 -2.40
C SER A 116 -7.48 -5.13 -0.88
N MET A 117 -6.95 -4.12 -0.17
CA MET A 117 -7.09 -3.97 1.28
C MET A 117 -8.56 -3.82 1.70
N ILE A 118 -9.30 -2.93 1.02
CA ILE A 118 -10.72 -2.69 1.32
C ILE A 118 -11.56 -3.93 1.02
N LEU A 119 -11.31 -4.58 -0.11
CA LEU A 119 -12.06 -5.79 -0.48
C LEU A 119 -11.75 -6.95 0.47
N ARG A 120 -10.51 -7.05 0.93
CA ARG A 120 -10.13 -8.07 1.92
C ARG A 120 -10.80 -7.83 3.27
N ASP A 121 -10.87 -6.58 3.71
CA ASP A 121 -11.61 -6.20 4.92
C ASP A 121 -13.10 -6.58 4.83
N ILE A 122 -13.71 -6.40 3.65
CA ILE A 122 -15.08 -6.84 3.39
C ILE A 122 -15.22 -8.35 3.57
N VAL A 123 -14.29 -9.14 3.04
CA VAL A 123 -14.31 -10.61 3.19
C VAL A 123 -14.21 -11.01 4.66
N ILE A 124 -13.28 -10.40 5.40
CA ILE A 124 -13.02 -10.72 6.82
C ILE A 124 -14.25 -10.39 7.69
N HIS A 125 -14.92 -9.27 7.41
CA HIS A 125 -16.04 -8.77 8.21
C HIS A 125 -17.41 -9.00 7.53
N SER A 126 -17.49 -9.93 6.58
CA SER A 126 -18.77 -10.29 5.96
C SER A 126 -19.67 -10.98 6.96
N PRO A 127 -20.98 -10.68 6.95
CA PRO A 127 -21.94 -11.37 7.82
C PRO A 127 -21.92 -12.89 7.60
N ALA A 128 -22.16 -13.66 8.66
CA ALA A 128 -22.36 -15.09 8.54
C ALA A 128 -23.51 -15.39 7.55
N GLY A 129 -23.24 -16.19 6.52
CA GLY A 129 -24.20 -16.50 5.45
C GLY A 129 -23.84 -15.91 4.07
N VAL A 130 -22.81 -15.04 3.98
CA VAL A 130 -22.19 -14.66 2.71
C VAL A 130 -21.05 -15.64 2.43
N SER A 131 -21.38 -16.91 2.15
CA SER A 131 -20.43 -18.04 2.15
C SER A 131 -19.59 -18.16 0.87
N ASP A 132 -20.00 -17.53 -0.24
CA ASP A 132 -19.45 -17.81 -1.56
C ASP A 132 -18.78 -16.57 -2.18
N VAL A 133 -18.08 -15.81 -1.36
CA VAL A 133 -17.35 -14.61 -1.81
C VAL A 133 -15.87 -14.87 -1.80
N GLU A 134 -15.21 -14.67 -2.94
CA GLU A 134 -13.79 -14.87 -3.14
C GLU A 134 -13.11 -13.67 -3.80
N MET A 135 -11.86 -13.43 -3.44
CA MET A 135 -11.01 -12.48 -4.17
C MET A 135 -10.40 -13.17 -5.37
N LEU A 136 -10.65 -12.63 -6.56
CA LEU A 136 -10.06 -13.16 -7.78
C LEU A 136 -8.58 -12.77 -7.90
N PRO A 137 -7.75 -13.60 -8.55
CA PRO A 137 -6.32 -13.33 -8.69
C PRO A 137 -6.00 -12.21 -9.68
N GLU A 138 -6.95 -11.85 -10.54
CA GLU A 138 -6.78 -10.83 -11.57
C GLU A 138 -6.59 -9.45 -10.97
N THR A 139 -5.58 -8.75 -11.49
CA THR A 139 -5.25 -7.38 -11.10
C THR A 139 -5.59 -6.43 -12.25
N ILE A 140 -6.43 -5.44 -11.99
CA ILE A 140 -6.76 -4.39 -12.95
C ILE A 140 -5.61 -3.39 -13.06
N THR A 141 -5.11 -2.93 -11.92
CA THR A 141 -3.98 -2.00 -11.84
C THR A 141 -3.26 -2.11 -10.51
N VAL A 142 -2.00 -1.71 -10.48
CA VAL A 142 -1.19 -1.53 -9.26
C VAL A 142 -1.06 -0.05 -8.99
N ARG A 143 -1.21 0.35 -7.73
CA ARG A 143 -1.15 1.74 -7.30
C ARG A 143 -0.16 1.93 -6.15
N PRO A 144 0.82 2.82 -6.28
CA PRO A 144 1.66 3.19 -5.16
C PRO A 144 0.86 4.00 -4.13
N ILE A 145 0.96 3.62 -2.88
CA ILE A 145 0.46 4.36 -1.71
C ILE A 145 1.63 5.14 -1.14
N TYR A 146 1.59 6.45 -1.30
CA TYR A 146 2.67 7.34 -0.86
C TYR A 146 2.52 7.78 0.58
N VAL A 147 3.65 8.03 1.21
CA VAL A 147 3.75 8.92 2.38
C VAL A 147 3.90 10.34 1.86
N TYR A 148 3.08 11.22 2.36
CA TYR A 148 3.09 12.66 2.05
C TYR A 148 3.52 13.47 3.26
N ALA A 149 4.25 14.54 3.01
CA ALA A 149 4.57 15.58 4.01
C ALA A 149 4.37 16.95 3.40
N ASP A 150 4.37 18.00 4.24
CA ASP A 150 4.31 19.37 3.75
C ASP A 150 5.50 19.66 2.81
N LYS A 151 5.20 20.19 1.62
CA LYS A 151 6.21 20.44 0.58
C LYS A 151 7.31 21.41 1.04
N ASP A 152 7.00 22.33 1.95
CA ASP A 152 7.92 23.34 2.43
C ASP A 152 8.77 22.83 3.61
N ASN A 153 8.39 21.72 4.26
CA ASN A 153 9.16 21.09 5.33
C ASN A 153 10.19 20.10 4.77
N THR A 154 11.29 20.63 4.22
CA THR A 154 12.35 19.82 3.58
C THR A 154 13.05 18.89 4.55
N MET A 155 13.22 19.29 5.82
CA MET A 155 13.85 18.44 6.84
C MET A 155 12.99 17.22 7.14
N LEU A 156 11.69 17.40 7.37
CA LEU A 156 10.76 16.30 7.64
C LEU A 156 10.68 15.32 6.46
N LYS A 157 10.60 15.84 5.22
CA LYS A 157 10.65 15.00 4.03
C LYS A 157 11.91 14.15 3.98
N SER A 158 13.07 14.75 4.27
CA SER A 158 14.34 14.03 4.30
C SER A 158 14.36 12.95 5.38
N ILE A 159 13.89 13.27 6.60
CA ILE A 159 13.78 12.30 7.69
C ILE A 159 12.91 11.11 7.26
N ILE A 160 11.69 11.35 6.77
CA ILE A 160 10.77 10.31 6.33
C ILE A 160 11.42 9.45 5.24
N LYS A 161 11.96 10.08 4.19
CA LYS A 161 12.59 9.37 3.08
C LYS A 161 13.69 8.42 3.57
N TRP A 162 14.60 8.92 4.39
CA TRP A 162 15.76 8.14 4.82
C TRP A 162 15.44 7.11 5.89
N THR A 163 14.46 7.35 6.76
CA THR A 163 13.98 6.33 7.71
C THR A 163 13.26 5.19 6.98
N MET A 164 12.43 5.49 5.97
CA MET A 164 11.80 4.47 5.14
C MET A 164 12.82 3.67 4.32
N ASN A 165 13.84 4.36 3.76
CA ASN A 165 14.95 3.68 3.09
C ASN A 165 15.72 2.76 4.03
N ALA A 166 16.00 3.20 5.26
CA ALA A 166 16.74 2.40 6.24
C ALA A 166 16.03 1.08 6.57
N VAL A 167 14.72 1.12 6.72
CA VAL A 167 13.92 -0.09 7.02
C VAL A 167 13.87 -1.06 5.83
N LYS A 168 13.81 -0.54 4.59
CA LYS A 168 13.93 -1.34 3.36
C LYS A 168 15.36 -1.88 3.18
N GLN A 169 16.39 -1.07 3.40
CA GLN A 169 17.79 -1.49 3.35
C GLN A 169 18.10 -2.60 4.37
N ALA A 170 17.52 -2.52 5.56
CA ALA A 170 17.64 -3.57 6.56
C ALA A 170 17.14 -4.92 6.01
N GLU A 171 16.01 -4.95 5.31
CA GLU A 171 15.56 -6.18 4.66
C GLU A 171 16.50 -6.62 3.52
N GLU A 172 16.99 -5.69 2.69
CA GLU A 172 17.91 -6.00 1.59
C GLU A 172 19.23 -6.61 2.07
N THR A 173 19.74 -6.14 3.20
CA THR A 173 20.97 -6.63 3.83
C THR A 173 20.76 -7.82 4.77
N GLY A 174 19.50 -8.22 4.97
CA GLY A 174 19.16 -9.37 5.86
C GLY A 174 19.20 -9.02 7.35
N LEU A 175 19.20 -7.74 7.72
CA LEU A 175 19.01 -7.31 9.11
C LEU A 175 17.56 -7.53 9.54
N THR A 176 17.38 -8.19 10.68
CA THR A 176 16.06 -8.56 11.21
C THR A 176 15.94 -8.23 12.69
N SER A 177 14.73 -8.32 13.22
CA SER A 177 14.48 -8.20 14.67
C SER A 177 15.30 -9.20 15.51
N LYS A 178 15.65 -10.36 14.92
CA LYS A 178 16.32 -11.45 15.62
C LYS A 178 17.86 -11.38 15.56
N ASN A 179 18.42 -10.66 14.59
CA ASN A 179 19.87 -10.68 14.35
C ASN A 179 20.54 -9.30 14.45
N VAL A 180 19.81 -8.21 14.60
CA VAL A 180 20.38 -6.87 14.62
C VAL A 180 21.48 -6.70 15.67
N ASP A 181 21.37 -7.35 16.82
CA ASP A 181 22.37 -7.30 17.90
C ASP A 181 23.72 -7.91 17.52
N ILE A 182 23.73 -8.90 16.63
CA ILE A 182 24.97 -9.52 16.14
C ILE A 182 25.71 -8.54 15.21
N HIS A 183 24.96 -7.70 14.47
CA HIS A 183 25.53 -6.78 13.49
C HIS A 183 26.06 -5.46 14.08
N VAL A 184 25.91 -5.21 15.39
CA VAL A 184 26.51 -4.03 16.03
C VAL A 184 28.04 -4.07 16.05
N SER A 185 28.66 -5.22 15.82
CA SER A 185 30.11 -5.38 15.66
C SER A 185 30.57 -5.47 14.20
N SER A 186 29.67 -5.17 13.24
CA SER A 186 29.98 -5.25 11.82
C SER A 186 31.13 -4.34 11.43
N THR A 187 31.99 -4.83 10.55
CA THR A 187 33.07 -4.05 9.90
C THR A 187 32.66 -3.53 8.54
N ASP A 188 31.51 -3.92 8.01
CA ASP A 188 31.00 -3.44 6.75
C ASP A 188 30.54 -1.98 6.87
N PRO A 189 31.11 -1.04 6.08
CA PRO A 189 30.79 0.38 6.20
C PRO A 189 29.30 0.71 5.99
N SER A 190 28.63 0.01 5.09
CA SER A 190 27.19 0.22 4.81
C SER A 190 26.33 -0.14 6.01
N THR A 191 26.59 -1.31 6.60
CA THR A 191 25.91 -1.77 7.83
C THR A 191 26.19 -0.83 9.01
N ARG A 192 27.45 -0.36 9.16
CA ARG A 192 27.83 0.58 10.21
C ARG A 192 27.08 1.90 10.08
N ASN A 193 27.06 2.48 8.88
CA ASN A 193 26.32 3.72 8.60
C ASN A 193 24.81 3.53 8.86
N LEU A 194 24.25 2.43 8.36
CA LEU A 194 22.84 2.11 8.52
C LEU A 194 22.44 1.99 9.99
N LEU A 195 23.23 1.26 10.78
CA LEU A 195 22.98 1.04 12.20
C LEU A 195 23.43 2.21 13.09
N GLY A 196 24.02 3.27 12.52
CA GLY A 196 24.48 4.44 13.27
C GLY A 196 25.68 4.19 14.16
N LEU A 197 26.51 3.18 13.85
CA LEU A 197 27.70 2.81 14.65
C LEU A 197 28.80 3.86 14.56
N ASP A 198 28.83 4.65 13.47
CA ASP A 198 29.77 5.74 13.26
C ASP A 198 29.17 7.12 13.60
N GLU A 199 28.00 7.14 14.22
CA GLU A 199 27.29 8.28 14.85
C GLU A 199 27.00 9.52 13.98
N GLN A 200 27.57 9.66 12.76
CA GLN A 200 27.52 10.92 12.02
C GLN A 200 26.21 11.09 11.23
N LEU A 201 25.72 10.03 10.59
CA LEU A 201 24.63 10.16 9.62
C LEU A 201 23.32 10.59 10.29
N TRP A 202 22.86 9.82 11.27
CA TRP A 202 21.55 10.04 11.87
C TRP A 202 21.48 11.30 12.73
N LYS A 203 22.59 11.71 13.33
CA LYS A 203 22.69 13.01 14.05
C LYS A 203 22.36 14.20 13.15
N ARG A 204 22.74 14.17 11.86
CA ARG A 204 22.40 15.23 10.89
C ARG A 204 20.89 15.36 10.68
N PHE A 205 20.14 14.27 10.82
CA PHE A 205 18.68 14.25 10.77
C PHE A 205 18.04 14.51 12.14
N LYS A 206 18.83 14.83 13.18
CA LYS A 206 18.35 14.99 14.56
C LYS A 206 17.68 13.73 15.11
N LEU A 207 18.08 12.57 14.64
CA LEU A 207 17.66 11.27 15.14
C LEU A 207 18.72 10.69 16.08
N ALA A 208 18.28 9.84 17.02
CA ALA A 208 19.22 9.08 17.85
C ALA A 208 20.10 8.20 16.95
N PRO A 209 21.42 8.12 17.13
CA PRO A 209 22.28 7.31 16.28
C PRO A 209 21.81 5.86 16.16
N THR A 210 21.31 5.28 17.24
CA THR A 210 20.86 3.87 17.33
C THR A 210 19.37 3.68 17.10
N TRP A 211 18.66 4.69 16.56
CA TRP A 211 17.19 4.61 16.40
C TRP A 211 16.76 3.39 15.60
N LEU A 212 17.51 3.04 14.53
CA LEU A 212 17.18 1.91 13.68
C LEU A 212 17.37 0.56 14.40
N GLN A 213 18.41 0.44 15.23
CA GLN A 213 18.63 -0.75 16.04
C GLN A 213 17.45 -0.99 16.98
N THR A 214 16.98 0.06 17.67
CA THR A 214 15.80 -0.02 18.54
C THR A 214 14.56 -0.38 17.75
N TYR A 215 14.33 0.31 16.60
CA TYR A 215 13.20 0.04 15.74
C TYR A 215 13.19 -1.41 15.23
N LEU A 216 14.35 -1.91 14.75
CA LEU A 216 14.44 -3.29 14.22
C LEU A 216 14.17 -4.33 15.31
N LYS A 217 14.63 -4.11 16.55
CA LYS A 217 14.34 -5.01 17.67
C LYS A 217 12.84 -5.11 17.97
N GLU A 218 12.15 -3.99 17.94
CA GLU A 218 10.74 -3.90 18.33
C GLU A 218 9.79 -4.26 17.19
N SER A 219 10.09 -3.85 15.98
CA SER A 219 9.18 -3.91 14.84
C SER A 219 9.67 -4.80 13.70
N GLY A 220 10.99 -4.98 13.56
CA GLY A 220 11.61 -5.69 12.45
C GLY A 220 11.86 -4.79 11.23
N ASN A 221 12.37 -5.39 10.16
CA ASN A 221 12.57 -4.73 8.87
C ASN A 221 11.25 -4.62 8.10
N TYR A 222 11.27 -4.01 6.89
CA TYR A 222 10.07 -3.82 6.08
C TYR A 222 9.32 -5.13 5.81
N GLY A 223 10.02 -6.23 5.52
CA GLY A 223 9.41 -7.54 5.28
C GLY A 223 8.75 -8.12 6.52
N GLU A 224 9.40 -8.03 7.68
CA GLU A 224 8.84 -8.52 8.95
C GLU A 224 7.58 -7.73 9.34
N VAL A 225 7.61 -6.40 9.18
CA VAL A 225 6.42 -5.55 9.40
C VAL A 225 5.30 -5.91 8.44
N PHE A 226 5.61 -6.08 7.14
CA PHE A 226 4.61 -6.48 6.15
C PHE A 226 3.95 -7.82 6.52
N GLU A 227 4.76 -8.84 6.82
CA GLU A 227 4.22 -10.18 7.14
C GLU A 227 3.37 -10.17 8.41
N LYS A 228 3.75 -9.40 9.41
CA LYS A 228 3.01 -9.25 10.66
C LYS A 228 1.68 -8.52 10.48
N GLU A 229 1.68 -7.41 9.75
CA GLU A 229 0.53 -6.49 9.70
C GLU A 229 -0.42 -6.79 8.52
N LEU A 230 0.08 -7.31 7.40
CA LEU A 230 -0.68 -7.55 6.18
C LEU A 230 -0.56 -8.98 5.64
N GLY A 231 0.58 -9.65 5.87
CA GLY A 231 0.93 -10.95 5.33
C GLY A 231 0.29 -12.12 6.09
N GLU A 232 0.94 -13.27 6.02
CA GLU A 232 0.44 -14.53 6.60
C GLU A 232 0.27 -14.47 8.13
N GLY A 233 1.02 -13.59 8.82
CA GLY A 233 0.90 -13.34 10.25
C GLY A 233 -0.33 -12.51 10.65
N SER A 234 -1.07 -11.96 9.69
CA SER A 234 -2.23 -11.09 9.89
C SER A 234 -3.55 -11.76 9.49
N GLN A 235 -4.66 -11.15 9.88
CA GLN A 235 -5.98 -11.56 9.38
C GLN A 235 -6.17 -11.29 7.89
N PHE A 236 -5.38 -10.36 7.29
CA PHE A 236 -5.51 -10.00 5.89
C PHE A 236 -4.93 -11.04 4.94
N LYS A 237 -3.87 -11.75 5.31
CA LYS A 237 -3.18 -12.79 4.51
C LYS A 237 -2.90 -12.32 3.07
N ILE A 238 -2.39 -11.10 2.92
CA ILE A 238 -2.06 -10.51 1.63
C ILE A 238 -0.68 -10.99 1.21
N LYS A 239 -0.56 -11.51 0.00
CA LYS A 239 0.74 -11.84 -0.60
C LYS A 239 1.52 -10.55 -0.92
N ARG A 240 2.82 -10.56 -0.70
CA ARG A 240 3.68 -9.37 -0.92
C ARG A 240 3.68 -8.87 -2.36
N ASN A 241 3.77 -9.74 -3.34
CA ASN A 241 3.77 -9.41 -4.77
C ASN A 241 4.69 -8.20 -5.08
N GLU A 242 4.13 -7.06 -5.51
CA GLU A 242 4.85 -5.79 -5.79
C GLU A 242 5.55 -5.24 -4.54
N ASN A 243 5.10 -5.59 -3.36
CA ASN A 243 5.72 -5.19 -2.09
C ASN A 243 6.95 -6.02 -1.71
N ASN A 244 7.33 -6.99 -2.52
CA ASN A 244 8.63 -7.66 -2.40
C ASN A 244 9.76 -6.71 -2.82
N LEU A 245 10.97 -7.03 -2.32
CA LEU A 245 12.18 -6.38 -2.81
C LEU A 245 12.38 -6.64 -4.31
N LEU A 246 13.04 -5.71 -4.98
CA LEU A 246 13.36 -5.80 -6.42
C LEU A 246 14.09 -7.12 -6.76
N LYS A 247 15.05 -7.56 -5.91
CA LYS A 247 15.72 -8.86 -6.07
C LYS A 247 14.78 -10.06 -6.04
N ASN A 248 13.59 -9.92 -5.45
CA ASN A 248 12.53 -10.92 -5.36
C ASN A 248 11.35 -10.61 -6.29
N LYS A 249 11.62 -9.90 -7.41
CA LYS A 249 10.64 -9.52 -8.45
C LYS A 249 9.52 -8.60 -7.96
N GLY A 250 9.73 -7.86 -6.88
CA GLY A 250 8.84 -6.79 -6.42
C GLY A 250 9.28 -5.43 -6.94
N LEU A 251 8.70 -4.38 -6.37
CA LEU A 251 8.98 -2.98 -6.72
C LEU A 251 9.65 -2.21 -5.57
N MET A 252 9.84 -2.85 -4.40
CA MET A 252 10.50 -2.21 -3.26
C MET A 252 12.02 -2.32 -3.40
N PHE A 253 12.69 -1.20 -3.21
CA PHE A 253 14.15 -1.13 -3.15
C PHE A 253 14.56 0.02 -2.23
N SER A 254 15.80 0.01 -1.79
CA SER A 254 16.41 1.10 -1.05
C SER A 254 17.58 1.72 -1.80
N VAL A 255 17.88 2.97 -1.47
CA VAL A 255 19.12 3.62 -1.88
C VAL A 255 20.21 3.24 -0.87
N PRO A 256 21.42 2.81 -1.31
CA PRO A 256 22.49 2.42 -0.40
C PRO A 256 22.89 3.54 0.55
N PHE A 257 23.18 3.16 1.80
CA PHE A 257 23.79 4.03 2.81
C PHE A 257 25.33 3.93 2.68
N ILE A 258 25.90 4.88 1.93
CA ILE A 258 27.34 4.97 1.66
C ILE A 258 27.93 6.15 2.44
#